data_4d000259712b26d35c46a8ffd70d428f
#
_entry.id   4d000259712b26d35c46a8ffd70d428f
#
_cell.length_a   1.000
_cell.length_b   1.000
_cell.length_c   1.000
_cell.angle_alpha   90.00
_cell.angle_beta   90.00
_cell.angle_gamma   90.00
#
_symmetry.space_group_name_H-M   'P 1'
#
loop_
_entity.id
_entity.type
_entity.pdbx_description
1 polymer ?
#
loop_
_entity_poly.entity_id
_entity_poly.type
_entity_poly.pdbx_seq_one_letter_code
_entity_poly.pdbx_strand_id
1 'polypeptide(L)'
;KPSKTAVYSAYIVMKILQEAGLPDGVINLVYCSGPTASDVIFSNKDFAGIHFTGSTGVFNDIWATIVKNIGKYRSYPRIVGETGGKDYVFADPTAKALPVATALIRGAFEYQGQKCSAASRAYIPSNIWPEVKALMQADLNKIKTGGVEDFSNFVNAVIDEASFDKLAKAIDDAQASPDAEVILGGKYDKS
;
A
#
# COMPACT_ATOMS: atom_id res chain seq x y z
N LYS A 1 -16.17 6.65 -2.96
CA LYS A 1 -15.56 7.44 -1.88
C LYS A 1 -14.03 7.27 -1.92
N PRO A 2 -13.24 8.35 -2.11
CA PRO A 2 -11.79 8.27 -2.11
C PRO A 2 -11.20 8.15 -0.70
N SER A 3 -9.90 7.87 -0.62
CA SER A 3 -9.12 8.11 0.60
C SER A 3 -9.14 9.59 0.98
N LYS A 4 -9.01 9.90 2.28
CA LYS A 4 -8.93 11.29 2.77
C LYS A 4 -7.75 12.07 2.16
N THR A 5 -6.69 11.37 1.80
CA THR A 5 -5.47 11.95 1.22
C THR A 5 -5.49 12.04 -0.31
N ALA A 6 -6.52 11.48 -0.98
CA ALA A 6 -6.65 11.46 -2.44
C ALA A 6 -7.90 12.19 -2.96
N VAL A 7 -8.41 13.14 -2.19
CA VAL A 7 -9.69 13.84 -2.48
C VAL A 7 -9.61 14.62 -3.77
N TYR A 8 -8.54 15.40 -3.95
CA TYR A 8 -8.34 16.24 -5.13
C TYR A 8 -8.14 15.40 -6.41
N SER A 9 -7.33 14.36 -6.35
CA SER A 9 -7.13 13.46 -7.48
C SER A 9 -8.44 12.79 -7.92
N ALA A 10 -9.24 12.34 -6.93
CA ALA A 10 -10.56 11.76 -7.23
C ALA A 10 -11.53 12.77 -7.86
N TYR A 11 -11.49 14.04 -7.43
CA TYR A 11 -12.24 15.11 -8.03
C TYR A 11 -11.86 15.34 -9.50
N ILE A 12 -10.56 15.39 -9.80
CA ILE A 12 -10.07 15.56 -11.18
C ILE A 12 -10.51 14.37 -12.06
N VAL A 13 -10.38 13.14 -11.56
CA VAL A 13 -10.87 11.94 -12.29
C VAL A 13 -12.37 12.07 -12.60
N MET A 14 -13.18 12.53 -11.63
CA MET A 14 -14.62 12.75 -11.85
C MET A 14 -14.88 13.81 -12.91
N LYS A 15 -14.10 14.90 -12.94
CA LYS A 15 -14.19 15.94 -13.98
C LYS A 15 -13.86 15.38 -15.36
N ILE A 16 -12.82 14.60 -15.49
CA ILE A 16 -12.45 13.94 -16.76
C ILE A 16 -13.60 13.04 -17.25
N LEU A 17 -14.21 12.27 -16.36
CA LEU A 17 -15.34 11.41 -16.73
C LEU A 17 -16.55 12.23 -17.20
N GLN A 18 -16.87 13.33 -16.53
CA GLN A 18 -17.95 14.24 -16.94
C GLN A 18 -17.68 14.87 -18.31
N GLU A 19 -16.47 15.35 -18.55
CA GLU A 19 -16.05 15.91 -19.85
C GLU A 19 -16.06 14.86 -20.97
N ALA A 20 -15.79 13.59 -20.63
CA ALA A 20 -15.92 12.47 -21.55
C ALA A 20 -17.37 12.04 -21.82
N GLY A 21 -18.37 12.71 -21.22
CA GLY A 21 -19.78 12.45 -21.46
C GLY A 21 -20.45 11.48 -20.50
N LEU A 22 -19.85 11.22 -19.32
CA LEU A 22 -20.51 10.41 -18.28
C LEU A 22 -21.81 11.08 -17.84
N PRO A 23 -23.00 10.43 -17.99
CA PRO A 23 -24.26 11.01 -17.57
C PRO A 23 -24.33 11.21 -16.05
N ASP A 24 -25.05 12.25 -15.62
CA ASP A 24 -25.27 12.54 -14.21
C ASP A 24 -25.92 11.35 -13.48
N GLY A 25 -25.45 11.08 -12.27
CA GLY A 25 -25.98 10.05 -11.40
C GLY A 25 -25.44 8.63 -11.65
N VAL A 26 -24.71 8.38 -12.75
CA VAL A 26 -24.10 7.06 -13.02
C VAL A 26 -22.97 6.77 -12.05
N ILE A 27 -22.11 7.77 -11.79
CA ILE A 27 -21.07 7.73 -10.74
C ILE A 27 -21.26 8.94 -9.84
N ASN A 28 -21.34 8.71 -8.53
CA ASN A 28 -21.45 9.76 -7.53
C ASN A 28 -20.21 9.77 -6.63
N LEU A 29 -19.48 10.89 -6.65
CA LEU A 29 -18.31 11.07 -5.80
C LEU A 29 -18.72 11.59 -4.42
N VAL A 30 -18.43 10.83 -3.37
CA VAL A 30 -18.84 11.14 -1.99
C VAL A 30 -17.64 11.32 -1.09
N TYR A 31 -17.63 12.39 -0.32
CA TYR A 31 -16.61 12.71 0.68
C TYR A 31 -17.22 12.54 2.08
N CYS A 32 -16.85 11.45 2.76
CA CYS A 32 -17.25 11.20 4.13
C CYS A 32 -16.26 10.25 4.82
N SER A 33 -16.39 10.10 6.13
CA SER A 33 -15.60 9.11 6.87
C SER A 33 -15.96 7.67 6.43
N GLY A 34 -15.04 6.74 6.65
CA GLY A 34 -15.31 5.30 6.41
C GLY A 34 -16.48 4.77 7.24
N PRO A 35 -16.48 5.00 8.57
CA PRO A 35 -17.60 4.59 9.44
C PRO A 35 -18.94 5.15 8.97
N THR A 36 -19.04 6.46 8.69
CA THR A 36 -20.28 7.07 8.19
C THR A 36 -20.78 6.41 6.91
N ALA A 37 -19.87 6.16 5.96
CA ALA A 37 -20.22 5.45 4.72
C ALA A 37 -20.73 4.04 5.00
N SER A 38 -20.06 3.31 5.89
CA SER A 38 -20.45 1.94 6.27
C SER A 38 -21.83 1.88 6.90
N ASP A 39 -22.13 2.77 7.84
CA ASP A 39 -23.42 2.79 8.55
C ASP A 39 -24.58 3.04 7.60
N VAL A 40 -24.42 3.96 6.64
CA VAL A 40 -25.47 4.30 5.69
C VAL A 40 -25.60 3.25 4.59
N ILE A 41 -24.47 2.86 3.98
CA ILE A 41 -24.48 2.03 2.77
C ILE A 41 -24.86 0.59 3.11
N PHE A 42 -24.23 -0.02 4.15
CA PHE A 42 -24.45 -1.43 4.46
C PHE A 42 -25.74 -1.70 5.25
N SER A 43 -26.44 -0.68 5.69
CA SER A 43 -27.78 -0.81 6.24
C SER A 43 -28.90 -0.70 5.18
N ASN A 44 -28.56 -0.21 3.98
CA ASN A 44 -29.55 0.04 2.92
C ASN A 44 -29.91 -1.26 2.19
N LYS A 45 -31.22 -1.49 2.01
CA LYS A 45 -31.74 -2.67 1.30
C LYS A 45 -31.32 -2.77 -0.17
N ASP A 46 -30.94 -1.64 -0.79
CA ASP A 46 -30.54 -1.55 -2.19
C ASP A 46 -29.02 -1.72 -2.37
N PHE A 47 -28.28 -2.05 -1.27
CA PHE A 47 -26.85 -2.33 -1.36
C PHE A 47 -26.60 -3.54 -2.26
N ALA A 48 -25.87 -3.33 -3.37
CA ALA A 48 -25.63 -4.34 -4.40
C ALA A 48 -24.18 -4.83 -4.46
N GLY A 49 -23.23 -4.12 -3.85
CA GLY A 49 -21.84 -4.57 -3.82
C GLY A 49 -20.85 -3.52 -3.36
N ILE A 50 -19.64 -3.97 -3.13
CA ILE A 50 -18.49 -3.13 -2.78
C ILE A 50 -17.23 -3.61 -3.50
N HIS A 51 -16.45 -2.66 -3.98
CA HIS A 51 -15.05 -2.85 -4.33
C HIS A 51 -14.22 -1.99 -3.36
N PHE A 52 -13.54 -2.64 -2.44
CA PHE A 52 -12.78 -1.99 -1.37
C PHE A 52 -11.29 -2.16 -1.58
N THR A 53 -10.55 -1.07 -1.43
CA THR A 53 -9.09 -1.10 -1.32
C THR A 53 -8.69 -0.45 0.01
N GLY A 54 -7.93 -1.16 0.84
CA GLY A 54 -7.49 -0.67 2.14
C GLY A 54 -6.92 -1.75 3.05
N SER A 55 -6.98 -1.55 4.37
CA SER A 55 -6.44 -2.53 5.31
C SER A 55 -7.30 -3.77 5.42
N THR A 56 -6.66 -4.92 5.64
CA THR A 56 -7.33 -6.22 5.84
C THR A 56 -8.30 -6.19 7.02
N GLY A 57 -7.92 -5.52 8.13
CA GLY A 57 -8.81 -5.40 9.29
C GLY A 57 -10.11 -4.69 8.95
N VAL A 58 -10.04 -3.53 8.27
CA VAL A 58 -11.25 -2.80 7.84
C VAL A 58 -12.07 -3.63 6.86
N PHE A 59 -11.45 -4.36 5.95
CA PHE A 59 -12.18 -5.24 5.03
C PHE A 59 -12.93 -6.35 5.76
N ASN A 60 -12.32 -6.96 6.77
CA ASN A 60 -12.97 -7.98 7.60
C ASN A 60 -14.19 -7.40 8.34
N ASP A 61 -14.09 -6.18 8.87
CA ASP A 61 -15.21 -5.50 9.54
C ASP A 61 -16.35 -5.19 8.56
N ILE A 62 -16.02 -4.75 7.34
CA ILE A 62 -16.99 -4.53 6.26
C ILE A 62 -17.70 -5.83 5.93
N TRP A 63 -16.96 -6.92 5.74
CA TRP A 63 -17.53 -8.22 5.41
C TRP A 63 -18.47 -8.72 6.53
N ALA A 64 -18.02 -8.65 7.79
CA ALA A 64 -18.85 -9.01 8.93
C ALA A 64 -20.14 -8.19 8.99
N THR A 65 -20.08 -6.88 8.69
CA THR A 65 -21.24 -6.00 8.65
C THR A 65 -22.22 -6.37 7.54
N ILE A 66 -21.70 -6.67 6.34
CA ILE A 66 -22.54 -7.11 5.20
C ILE A 66 -23.25 -8.43 5.54
N VAL A 67 -22.53 -9.40 6.11
CA VAL A 67 -23.12 -10.69 6.50
C VAL A 67 -24.25 -10.52 7.52
N LYS A 68 -24.08 -9.66 8.54
CA LYS A 68 -25.14 -9.34 9.51
C LYS A 68 -26.40 -8.77 8.88
N ASN A 69 -26.27 -8.09 7.75
CA ASN A 69 -27.39 -7.44 7.07
C ASN A 69 -27.92 -8.21 5.85
N ILE A 70 -27.38 -9.40 5.56
CA ILE A 70 -27.65 -10.11 4.30
C ILE A 70 -29.13 -10.36 4.04
N GLY A 71 -29.91 -10.63 5.09
CA GLY A 71 -31.37 -10.83 4.98
C GLY A 71 -32.17 -9.56 4.67
N LYS A 72 -31.56 -8.37 4.71
CA LYS A 72 -32.22 -7.09 4.41
C LYS A 72 -32.06 -6.69 2.95
N TYR A 73 -31.08 -7.23 2.23
CA TYR A 73 -30.78 -6.82 0.86
C TYR A 73 -31.76 -7.45 -0.13
N ARG A 74 -32.05 -6.70 -1.21
CA ARG A 74 -32.88 -7.20 -2.32
C ARG A 74 -32.24 -8.37 -3.08
N SER A 75 -30.90 -8.40 -3.11
CA SER A 75 -30.10 -9.50 -3.66
C SER A 75 -28.80 -9.61 -2.87
N TYR A 76 -28.14 -10.77 -2.92
CA TYR A 76 -26.83 -10.91 -2.30
C TYR A 76 -25.79 -9.98 -2.97
N PRO A 77 -25.03 -9.18 -2.20
CA PRO A 77 -24.09 -8.23 -2.75
C PRO A 77 -22.81 -8.90 -3.27
N ARG A 78 -22.18 -8.26 -4.24
CA ARG A 78 -20.84 -8.64 -4.69
C ARG A 78 -19.80 -7.94 -3.85
N ILE A 79 -18.78 -8.69 -3.39
CA ILE A 79 -17.73 -8.18 -2.51
C ILE A 79 -16.38 -8.45 -3.16
N VAL A 80 -15.63 -7.37 -3.42
CA VAL A 80 -14.24 -7.42 -3.90
C VAL A 80 -13.37 -6.67 -2.89
N GLY A 81 -12.33 -7.33 -2.39
CA GLY A 81 -11.39 -6.77 -1.44
C GLY A 81 -9.97 -6.82 -1.97
N GLU A 82 -9.38 -5.65 -2.13
CA GLU A 82 -7.97 -5.44 -2.41
C GLU A 82 -7.30 -4.93 -1.13
N THR A 83 -6.59 -5.81 -0.43
CA THR A 83 -6.01 -5.52 0.89
C THR A 83 -4.49 -5.59 0.88
N GLY A 84 -3.87 -5.43 2.05
CA GLY A 84 -2.43 -5.52 2.20
C GLY A 84 -1.91 -6.93 1.92
N GLY A 85 -0.72 -7.02 1.34
CA GLY A 85 0.01 -8.25 1.09
C GLY A 85 1.31 -8.34 1.87
N LYS A 86 1.94 -9.52 1.84
CA LYS A 86 3.28 -9.83 2.35
C LYS A 86 4.05 -10.56 1.27
N ASP A 87 4.19 -9.88 0.12
CA ASP A 87 4.83 -10.42 -1.05
C ASP A 87 6.33 -10.62 -0.83
N TYR A 88 6.92 -11.53 -1.57
CA TYR A 88 8.31 -11.91 -1.37
C TYR A 88 9.04 -12.15 -2.70
N VAL A 89 10.35 -12.03 -2.64
CA VAL A 89 11.25 -12.44 -3.72
C VAL A 89 11.93 -13.75 -3.32
N PHE A 90 11.85 -14.74 -4.16
CA PHE A 90 12.56 -16.00 -4.00
C PHE A 90 13.54 -16.16 -5.17
N ALA A 91 14.84 -16.11 -4.88
CA ALA A 91 15.87 -16.22 -5.90
C ALA A 91 16.37 -17.66 -6.06
N ASP A 92 16.55 -18.10 -7.31
CA ASP A 92 17.19 -19.37 -7.61
C ASP A 92 18.72 -19.27 -7.45
N PRO A 93 19.44 -20.33 -7.04
CA PRO A 93 20.90 -20.32 -6.92
C PRO A 93 21.66 -19.99 -8.22
N THR A 94 21.03 -20.13 -9.38
CA THR A 94 21.59 -19.78 -10.70
C THR A 94 21.26 -18.34 -11.12
N ALA A 95 20.49 -17.61 -10.32
CA ALA A 95 20.10 -16.23 -10.63
C ALA A 95 21.32 -15.30 -10.64
N LYS A 96 21.30 -14.31 -11.52
CA LYS A 96 22.32 -13.26 -11.58
C LYS A 96 22.07 -12.23 -10.48
N ALA A 97 23.11 -11.85 -9.74
CA ALA A 97 23.01 -10.97 -8.58
C ALA A 97 22.43 -9.59 -8.91
N LEU A 98 22.82 -8.97 -10.03
CA LEU A 98 22.37 -7.62 -10.41
C LEU A 98 20.85 -7.52 -10.63
N PRO A 99 20.20 -8.37 -11.44
CA PRO A 99 18.73 -8.38 -11.54
C PRO A 99 18.02 -8.61 -10.20
N VAL A 100 18.55 -9.49 -9.36
CA VAL A 100 17.98 -9.76 -8.02
C VAL A 100 18.07 -8.53 -7.14
N ALA A 101 19.24 -7.89 -7.03
CA ALA A 101 19.43 -6.66 -6.26
C ALA A 101 18.50 -5.53 -6.73
N THR A 102 18.40 -5.32 -8.04
CA THR A 102 17.50 -4.31 -8.62
C THR A 102 16.04 -4.60 -8.31
N ALA A 103 15.61 -5.86 -8.45
CA ALA A 103 14.23 -6.27 -8.13
C ALA A 103 13.90 -6.06 -6.65
N LEU A 104 14.83 -6.34 -5.75
CA LEU A 104 14.67 -6.12 -4.31
C LEU A 104 14.52 -4.64 -3.98
N ILE A 105 15.40 -3.78 -4.51
CA ILE A 105 15.35 -2.33 -4.24
C ILE A 105 14.05 -1.73 -4.77
N ARG A 106 13.71 -1.98 -6.01
CA ARG A 106 12.49 -1.45 -6.61
C ARG A 106 11.24 -2.04 -5.98
N GLY A 107 11.22 -3.34 -5.78
CA GLY A 107 10.07 -4.04 -5.19
C GLY A 107 9.78 -3.64 -3.74
N ALA A 108 10.82 -3.35 -2.94
CA ALA A 108 10.65 -3.02 -1.54
C ALA A 108 10.47 -1.52 -1.26
N PHE A 109 11.17 -0.63 -2.00
CA PHE A 109 11.30 0.78 -1.62
C PHE A 109 10.62 1.77 -2.57
N GLU A 110 10.27 1.36 -3.78
CA GLU A 110 9.53 2.21 -4.70
C GLU A 110 8.21 2.67 -4.07
N TYR A 111 7.92 3.97 -4.18
CA TYR A 111 6.77 4.60 -3.50
C TYR A 111 6.76 4.36 -1.98
N GLN A 112 7.94 4.40 -1.34
CA GLN A 112 8.15 4.19 0.11
C GLN A 112 7.66 2.83 0.60
N GLY A 113 7.61 1.81 -0.27
CA GLY A 113 7.05 0.50 0.04
C GLY A 113 5.53 0.49 0.27
N GLN A 114 4.83 1.59 -0.03
CA GLN A 114 3.39 1.75 0.22
C GLN A 114 2.56 1.13 -0.90
N LYS A 115 2.83 -0.13 -1.23
CA LYS A 115 2.10 -0.93 -2.22
C LYS A 115 1.61 -2.22 -1.58
N CYS A 116 0.42 -2.68 -1.96
CA CYS A 116 -0.09 -3.99 -1.54
C CYS A 116 0.85 -5.14 -1.96
N SER A 117 1.59 -4.96 -3.06
CA SER A 117 2.53 -5.90 -3.66
C SER A 117 4.01 -5.57 -3.37
N ALA A 118 4.33 -4.70 -2.40
CA ALA A 118 5.72 -4.41 -2.05
C ALA A 118 6.43 -5.66 -1.53
N ALA A 119 7.66 -5.89 -2.00
CA ALA A 119 8.49 -7.01 -1.57
C ALA A 119 8.95 -6.79 -0.11
N SER A 120 8.24 -7.38 0.83
CA SER A 120 8.51 -7.25 2.27
C SER A 120 9.38 -8.37 2.82
N ARG A 121 9.76 -9.32 1.99
CA ARG A 121 10.61 -10.46 2.34
C ARG A 121 11.43 -10.92 1.13
N ALA A 122 12.64 -11.43 1.38
CA ALA A 122 13.48 -12.02 0.35
C ALA A 122 14.14 -13.31 0.85
N TYR A 123 14.19 -14.31 -0.02
CA TYR A 123 14.90 -15.56 0.20
C TYR A 123 15.99 -15.64 -0.85
N ILE A 124 17.24 -15.43 -0.41
CA ILE A 124 18.41 -15.32 -1.28
C ILE A 124 19.39 -16.43 -0.96
N PRO A 125 19.79 -17.26 -1.93
CA PRO A 125 20.80 -18.30 -1.72
C PRO A 125 22.14 -17.73 -1.29
N SER A 126 22.82 -18.46 -0.39
CA SER A 126 24.08 -18.03 0.19
C SER A 126 25.20 -17.80 -0.84
N ASN A 127 25.19 -18.54 -1.95
CA ASN A 127 26.20 -18.40 -3.00
C ASN A 127 26.14 -17.07 -3.77
N ILE A 128 24.96 -16.44 -3.86
CA ILE A 128 24.80 -15.13 -4.54
C ILE A 128 24.61 -13.97 -3.56
N TRP A 129 24.30 -14.27 -2.28
CA TRP A 129 24.00 -13.24 -1.28
C TRP A 129 25.09 -12.17 -1.10
N PRO A 130 26.39 -12.51 -1.01
CA PRO A 130 27.44 -11.48 -0.84
C PRO A 130 27.43 -10.45 -1.97
N GLU A 131 27.27 -10.88 -3.21
CA GLU A 131 27.22 -9.99 -4.37
C GLU A 131 25.91 -9.18 -4.40
N VAL A 132 24.76 -9.81 -4.14
CA VAL A 132 23.47 -9.13 -4.04
C VAL A 132 23.50 -8.06 -2.95
N LYS A 133 24.04 -8.37 -1.76
CA LYS A 133 24.19 -7.41 -0.65
C LYS A 133 25.05 -6.21 -1.05
N ALA A 134 26.18 -6.44 -1.68
CA ALA A 134 27.10 -5.37 -2.11
C ALA A 134 26.43 -4.45 -3.15
N LEU A 135 25.73 -5.01 -4.14
CA LEU A 135 25.01 -4.24 -5.15
C LEU A 135 23.87 -3.43 -4.53
N MET A 136 23.08 -4.03 -3.63
CA MET A 136 22.03 -3.32 -2.92
C MET A 136 22.59 -2.15 -2.10
N GLN A 137 23.69 -2.35 -1.37
CA GLN A 137 24.32 -1.29 -0.58
C GLN A 137 24.80 -0.14 -1.47
N ALA A 138 25.42 -0.46 -2.62
CA ALA A 138 25.90 0.54 -3.57
C ALA A 138 24.76 1.39 -4.17
N ASP A 139 23.63 0.77 -4.47
CA ASP A 139 22.49 1.48 -5.07
C ASP A 139 21.66 2.22 -4.02
N LEU A 140 21.40 1.65 -2.85
CA LEU A 140 20.69 2.31 -1.77
C LEU A 140 21.41 3.59 -1.29
N ASN A 141 22.75 3.60 -1.29
CA ASN A 141 23.53 4.81 -0.98
C ASN A 141 23.38 5.95 -2.01
N LYS A 142 22.85 5.67 -3.20
CA LYS A 142 22.57 6.68 -4.24
C LYS A 142 21.15 7.21 -4.17
N ILE A 143 20.26 6.53 -3.43
CA ILE A 143 18.85 6.92 -3.32
C ILE A 143 18.76 8.28 -2.65
N LYS A 144 18.04 9.18 -3.31
CA LYS A 144 17.70 10.49 -2.76
C LYS A 144 16.31 10.46 -2.19
N THR A 145 16.14 11.15 -1.07
CA THR A 145 14.85 11.39 -0.42
C THR A 145 14.55 12.88 -0.47
N GLY A 146 13.33 13.27 -0.80
CA GLY A 146 12.94 14.69 -0.87
C GLY A 146 11.52 14.90 -1.38
N GLY A 147 11.21 16.15 -1.77
CA GLY A 147 9.90 16.53 -2.27
C GLY A 147 9.55 15.89 -3.61
N VAL A 148 8.26 15.86 -3.90
CA VAL A 148 7.71 15.25 -5.13
C VAL A 148 7.96 16.08 -6.38
N GLU A 149 8.37 17.33 -6.25
CA GLU A 149 8.67 18.26 -7.35
C GLU A 149 9.99 17.92 -8.05
N ASP A 150 10.92 17.30 -7.32
CA ASP A 150 12.19 16.85 -7.86
C ASP A 150 12.14 15.35 -8.21
N PHE A 151 11.99 15.05 -9.49
CA PHE A 151 11.91 13.67 -9.99
C PHE A 151 13.23 12.89 -9.87
N SER A 152 14.33 13.51 -9.39
CA SER A 152 15.53 12.77 -9.01
C SER A 152 15.40 12.07 -7.64
N ASN A 153 14.41 12.42 -6.84
CA ASN A 153 14.11 11.78 -5.59
C ASN A 153 13.38 10.44 -5.83
N PHE A 154 13.96 9.35 -5.38
CA PHE A 154 13.34 8.03 -5.48
C PHE A 154 12.34 7.78 -4.36
N VAL A 155 12.58 8.37 -3.18
CA VAL A 155 11.77 8.22 -1.96
C VAL A 155 11.30 9.60 -1.50
N ASN A 156 10.04 9.67 -1.09
CA ASN A 156 9.42 10.87 -0.52
C ASN A 156 8.92 10.56 0.90
N ALA A 157 8.15 11.49 1.49
CA ALA A 157 7.50 11.25 2.77
C ALA A 157 6.45 10.13 2.68
N VAL A 158 6.26 9.41 3.78
CA VAL A 158 5.15 8.47 3.93
C VAL A 158 3.81 9.21 4.05
N ILE A 159 2.70 8.49 3.88
CA ILE A 159 1.39 9.08 3.63
C ILE A 159 0.84 9.94 4.79
N ASP A 160 1.15 9.59 6.05
CA ASP A 160 0.72 10.35 7.22
C ASP A 160 1.58 10.02 8.46
N GLU A 161 1.38 10.82 9.51
CA GLU A 161 2.09 10.68 10.78
C GLU A 161 1.89 9.31 11.45
N ALA A 162 0.68 8.76 11.39
CA ALA A 162 0.40 7.44 11.96
C ALA A 162 1.21 6.33 11.25
N SER A 163 1.40 6.46 9.95
CA SER A 163 2.26 5.55 9.17
C SER A 163 3.73 5.72 9.53
N PHE A 164 4.18 6.97 9.69
CA PHE A 164 5.52 7.29 10.14
C PHE A 164 5.82 6.64 11.50
N ASP A 165 4.98 6.91 12.51
CA ASP A 165 5.18 6.41 13.87
C ASP A 165 5.21 4.89 13.94
N LYS A 166 4.36 4.23 13.15
CA LYS A 166 4.36 2.76 13.04
C LYS A 166 5.65 2.21 12.42
N LEU A 167 6.18 2.88 11.39
CA LEU A 167 7.40 2.46 10.72
C LEU A 167 8.64 2.75 11.58
N ALA A 168 8.68 3.90 12.24
CA ALA A 168 9.73 4.26 13.20
C ALA A 168 9.81 3.19 14.30
N LYS A 169 8.68 2.85 14.91
CA LYS A 169 8.63 1.78 15.91
C LYS A 169 9.15 0.44 15.36
N ALA A 170 8.78 0.07 14.14
CA ALA A 170 9.25 -1.18 13.54
C ALA A 170 10.77 -1.19 13.31
N ILE A 171 11.35 -0.05 12.96
CA ILE A 171 12.80 0.13 12.84
C ILE A 171 13.47 -0.03 14.20
N ASP A 172 12.96 0.63 15.23
CA ASP A 172 13.48 0.54 16.60
C ASP A 172 13.41 -0.91 17.13
N ASP A 173 12.27 -1.58 16.90
CA ASP A 173 12.07 -2.98 17.29
C ASP A 173 13.09 -3.91 16.59
N ALA A 174 13.36 -3.66 15.29
CA ALA A 174 14.36 -4.44 14.55
C ALA A 174 15.80 -4.20 15.05
N GLN A 175 16.14 -2.95 15.39
CA GLN A 175 17.46 -2.61 15.95
C GLN A 175 17.66 -3.18 17.35
N ALA A 176 16.61 -3.29 18.14
CA ALA A 176 16.64 -3.84 19.49
C ALA A 176 16.60 -5.38 19.50
N SER A 177 16.22 -6.03 18.42
CA SER A 177 16.05 -7.48 18.34
C SER A 177 17.40 -8.21 18.26
N PRO A 178 17.65 -9.22 19.09
CA PRO A 178 18.82 -10.07 18.97
C PRO A 178 18.77 -11.00 17.74
N ASP A 179 17.59 -11.20 17.15
CA ASP A 179 17.35 -12.08 16.01
C ASP A 179 17.39 -11.34 14.67
N ALA A 180 17.71 -10.03 14.68
CA ALA A 180 17.74 -9.21 13.49
C ALA A 180 19.05 -8.44 13.34
N GLU A 181 19.56 -8.32 12.12
CA GLU A 181 20.68 -7.46 11.76
C GLU A 181 20.19 -6.39 10.79
N VAL A 182 20.31 -5.12 11.15
CA VAL A 182 20.05 -4.00 10.25
C VAL A 182 21.28 -3.75 9.39
N ILE A 183 21.28 -4.28 8.18
CA ILE A 183 22.44 -4.23 7.27
C ILE A 183 22.60 -2.90 6.54
N LEU A 184 21.52 -2.12 6.43
CA LEU A 184 21.51 -0.78 5.82
C LEU A 184 20.28 0.01 6.25
N GLY A 185 20.34 1.34 6.24
CA GLY A 185 19.24 2.20 6.66
C GLY A 185 19.08 2.24 8.18
N GLY A 186 17.87 1.98 8.67
CA GLY A 186 17.58 2.00 10.11
C GLY A 186 17.51 3.40 10.70
N LYS A 187 17.39 4.45 9.87
CA LYS A 187 17.21 5.83 10.29
C LYS A 187 15.89 6.36 9.76
N TYR A 188 15.32 7.29 10.47
CA TYR A 188 14.10 7.99 10.06
C TYR A 188 14.16 9.45 10.51
N ASP A 189 13.41 10.29 9.82
CA ASP A 189 13.35 11.72 10.06
C ASP A 189 11.90 12.16 9.93
N LYS A 190 11.47 13.05 10.82
CA LYS A 190 10.09 13.58 10.88
C LYS A 190 10.01 15.02 10.38
N SER A 191 11.10 15.57 9.80
CA SER A 191 11.12 16.94 9.25
C SER A 191 10.18 17.16 8.08
#